data_0b4d694d4d7771995273c0890b456fbf
#
_entry.id   0b4d694d4d7771995273c0890b456fbf
#
_cell.length_a   1.000
_cell.length_b   1.000
_cell.length_c   1.000
_cell.angle_alpha   90.00
_cell.angle_beta   90.00
_cell.angle_gamma   90.00
#
_symmetry.space_group_name_H-M   'P 1'
#
loop_
_entity.id
_entity.type
_entity.pdbx_description
1 polymer ?
#
loop_
_entity_poly.entity_id
_entity_poly.type
_entity_poly.pdbx_seq_one_letter_code
_entity_poly.pdbx_strand_id
1 'polypeptide(L)'
;MRIKIFIFLAIAALCCSLRGLAQSASPIEWRVSVKMTSEKEGTLIMKAIIEPGWHLYGMELPDGGPKPTVFDLSGSQGIQFEGNITPSFLPKEVNDKMFGMKLNWWDKTVSFSRRFKVVNPAIAKVNGKITYMSCDSQTCMPPKTETFSKSAKYYKK
;
A
#
# COMPACT_ATOMS: atom_id res chain seq x y z
N MET A 1 -55.71 1.67 -17.57
CA MET A 1 -54.77 0.52 -17.55
C MET A 1 -53.39 0.82 -18.11
N ARG A 2 -53.22 1.80 -18.99
CA ARG A 2 -51.90 2.17 -19.60
C ARG A 2 -50.95 2.94 -18.67
N ILE A 3 -51.45 3.78 -17.76
CA ILE A 3 -50.62 4.58 -16.85
C ILE A 3 -49.91 3.73 -15.78
N LYS A 4 -50.55 2.64 -15.30
CA LYS A 4 -49.95 1.75 -14.28
C LYS A 4 -48.72 0.97 -14.81
N ILE A 5 -48.72 0.66 -16.11
CA ILE A 5 -47.62 -0.06 -16.78
C ILE A 5 -46.38 0.82 -16.90
N PHE A 6 -46.52 2.13 -17.17
CA PHE A 6 -45.41 3.07 -17.27
C PHE A 6 -44.73 3.33 -15.92
N ILE A 7 -45.48 3.35 -14.82
CA ILE A 7 -44.95 3.50 -13.47
C ILE A 7 -44.12 2.28 -13.06
N PHE A 8 -44.57 1.06 -13.38
CA PHE A 8 -43.82 -0.17 -13.12
C PHE A 8 -42.52 -0.26 -13.91
N LEU A 9 -42.52 0.17 -15.16
CA LEU A 9 -41.30 0.23 -16.01
C LEU A 9 -40.30 1.27 -15.52
N ALA A 10 -40.76 2.41 -15.00
CA ALA A 10 -39.87 3.46 -14.46
C ALA A 10 -39.20 3.03 -13.12
N ILE A 11 -39.93 2.30 -12.26
CA ILE A 11 -39.40 1.76 -11.00
C ILE A 11 -38.38 0.64 -11.27
N ALA A 12 -38.63 -0.23 -12.26
CA ALA A 12 -37.70 -1.30 -12.65
C ALA A 12 -36.38 -0.73 -13.24
N ALA A 13 -36.44 0.38 -14.00
CA ALA A 13 -35.25 1.05 -14.55
C ALA A 13 -34.41 1.73 -13.45
N LEU A 14 -35.03 2.22 -12.35
CA LEU A 14 -34.32 2.89 -11.27
C LEU A 14 -33.59 1.90 -10.34
N CYS A 15 -34.03 0.64 -10.26
CA CYS A 15 -33.35 -0.42 -9.49
C CYS A 15 -32.07 -0.96 -10.16
N CYS A 16 -31.89 -0.78 -11.47
CA CYS A 16 -30.70 -1.26 -12.20
C CYS A 16 -29.49 -0.34 -12.11
N SER A 17 -29.62 0.89 -11.62
CA SER A 17 -28.52 1.88 -11.56
C SER A 17 -27.70 1.83 -10.26
N LEU A 18 -28.00 0.96 -9.31
CA LEU A 18 -27.23 0.77 -8.07
C LEU A 18 -26.25 -0.41 -8.14
N ARG A 19 -25.66 -0.68 -9.30
CA ARG A 19 -24.42 -1.43 -9.34
C ARG A 19 -23.29 -0.50 -8.89
N GLY A 20 -23.27 -0.22 -7.59
CA GLY A 20 -22.08 0.33 -6.95
C GLY A 20 -20.92 -0.59 -7.30
N LEU A 21 -19.85 -0.02 -7.88
CA LEU A 21 -18.56 -0.64 -7.99
C LEU A 21 -18.13 -0.99 -6.55
N ALA A 22 -18.41 -2.19 -6.09
CA ALA A 22 -17.76 -2.77 -4.94
C ALA A 22 -16.29 -2.91 -5.34
N GLN A 23 -15.52 -1.83 -5.19
CA GLN A 23 -14.07 -1.94 -5.14
C GLN A 23 -13.82 -2.88 -3.97
N SER A 24 -13.30 -4.06 -4.26
CA SER A 24 -12.82 -4.99 -3.26
C SER A 24 -11.87 -4.18 -2.37
N ALA A 25 -12.31 -3.87 -1.15
CA ALA A 25 -11.49 -3.15 -0.19
C ALA A 25 -10.23 -3.99 0.02
N SER A 26 -9.07 -3.40 -0.19
CA SER A 26 -7.81 -4.09 0.05
C SER A 26 -7.68 -4.34 1.54
N PRO A 27 -7.34 -5.56 1.99
CA PRO A 27 -7.13 -5.83 3.41
C PRO A 27 -5.87 -5.13 3.97
N ILE A 28 -5.10 -4.47 3.10
CA ILE A 28 -3.96 -3.64 3.47
C ILE A 28 -4.25 -2.19 3.05
N GLU A 29 -4.30 -1.29 4.04
CA GLU A 29 -4.35 0.16 3.82
C GLU A 29 -2.95 0.75 3.98
N TRP A 30 -2.47 1.46 2.95
CA TRP A 30 -1.19 2.16 3.01
C TRP A 30 -1.37 3.62 3.36
N ARG A 31 -0.68 4.09 4.40
CA ARG A 31 -0.58 5.51 4.75
C ARG A 31 0.85 5.97 4.57
N VAL A 32 1.08 6.86 3.60
CA VAL A 32 2.41 7.37 3.28
C VAL A 32 2.53 8.82 3.72
N SER A 33 3.60 9.13 4.43
CA SER A 33 3.92 10.47 4.91
C SER A 33 5.42 10.76 4.79
N VAL A 34 5.75 12.05 4.73
CA VAL A 34 7.11 12.56 4.82
C VAL A 34 7.22 13.40 6.09
N LYS A 35 8.18 13.08 6.94
CA LYS A 35 8.53 13.86 8.13
C LYS A 35 9.85 14.56 7.88
N MET A 36 9.81 15.88 7.67
CA MET A 36 11.00 16.70 7.57
C MET A 36 11.54 17.00 8.98
N THR A 37 12.83 16.81 9.17
CA THR A 37 13.56 17.16 10.41
C THR A 37 14.27 18.49 10.30
N SER A 38 14.61 18.91 9.09
CA SER A 38 15.19 20.19 8.73
C SER A 38 14.87 20.55 7.27
N GLU A 39 15.34 21.68 6.78
CA GLU A 39 15.22 22.04 5.36
C GLU A 39 15.98 21.08 4.42
N LYS A 40 16.96 20.35 4.97
CA LYS A 40 17.86 19.47 4.20
C LYS A 40 17.63 17.98 4.43
N GLU A 41 16.85 17.59 5.43
CA GLU A 41 16.74 16.19 5.83
C GLU A 41 15.30 15.82 6.17
N GLY A 42 14.92 14.60 5.82
CA GLY A 42 13.62 14.05 6.15
C GLY A 42 13.61 12.52 6.14
N THR A 43 12.47 11.98 6.54
CA THR A 43 12.19 10.54 6.56
C THR A 43 10.90 10.27 5.83
N LEU A 44 10.94 9.37 4.87
CA LEU A 44 9.76 8.75 4.27
C LEU A 44 9.26 7.68 5.24
N ILE A 45 7.96 7.69 5.52
CA ILE A 45 7.28 6.70 6.36
C ILE A 45 6.12 6.12 5.57
N MET A 46 6.12 4.81 5.37
CA MET A 46 5.09 4.04 4.69
C MET A 46 4.50 3.04 5.68
N LYS A 47 3.28 3.29 6.14
CA LYS A 47 2.60 2.48 7.15
C LYS A 47 1.58 1.57 6.47
N ALA A 48 1.74 0.26 6.64
CA ALA A 48 0.76 -0.75 6.26
C ALA A 48 -0.15 -1.04 7.47
N ILE A 49 -1.43 -0.75 7.34
CA ILE A 49 -2.47 -1.14 8.29
C ILE A 49 -3.07 -2.43 7.75
N ILE A 50 -2.92 -3.51 8.48
CA ILE A 50 -3.31 -4.86 8.07
C ILE A 50 -4.60 -5.23 8.79
N GLU A 51 -5.62 -5.63 8.05
CA GLU A 51 -6.88 -6.10 8.63
C GLU A 51 -6.67 -7.40 9.45
N PRO A 52 -7.42 -7.58 10.55
CA PRO A 52 -7.36 -8.81 11.34
C PRO A 52 -7.58 -10.06 10.49
N GLY A 53 -6.74 -11.07 10.70
CA GLY A 53 -6.79 -12.33 9.93
C GLY A 53 -6.00 -12.32 8.63
N TRP A 54 -5.58 -11.14 8.15
CA TRP A 54 -4.73 -10.99 6.97
C TRP A 54 -3.25 -10.84 7.34
N HIS A 55 -2.39 -11.10 6.37
CA HIS A 55 -0.96 -10.86 6.47
C HIS A 55 -0.38 -10.26 5.19
N LEU A 56 0.66 -9.46 5.35
CA LEU A 56 1.44 -8.82 4.31
C LEU A 56 2.75 -9.59 4.16
N TYR A 57 3.03 -10.14 2.99
CA TYR A 57 4.28 -10.88 2.75
C TYR A 57 5.51 -9.99 2.86
N GLY A 58 6.61 -10.61 3.26
CA GLY A 58 7.89 -9.96 3.49
C GLY A 58 8.51 -9.33 2.25
N MET A 59 9.62 -8.60 2.47
CA MET A 59 10.36 -7.93 1.40
C MET A 59 11.33 -8.90 0.68
N GLU A 60 11.75 -9.93 1.38
CA GLU A 60 12.68 -10.95 0.87
C GLU A 60 12.04 -12.32 1.03
N LEU A 61 11.76 -12.98 -0.08
CA LEU A 61 11.09 -14.28 -0.13
C LEU A 61 11.82 -15.20 -1.11
N PRO A 62 11.78 -16.53 -0.88
CA PRO A 62 12.33 -17.49 -1.83
C PRO A 62 11.55 -17.51 -3.16
N ASP A 63 12.20 -17.92 -4.22
CA ASP A 63 11.58 -18.09 -5.53
C ASP A 63 10.46 -19.14 -5.51
N GLY A 64 9.46 -18.93 -6.37
CA GLY A 64 8.29 -19.82 -6.48
C GLY A 64 7.18 -19.56 -5.47
N GLY A 65 7.37 -18.60 -4.56
CA GLY A 65 6.37 -18.17 -3.57
C GLY A 65 5.50 -16.98 -4.02
N PRO A 66 4.83 -16.32 -3.06
CA PRO A 66 4.06 -15.12 -3.31
C PRO A 66 4.96 -13.95 -3.74
N LYS A 67 4.35 -12.90 -4.30
CA LYS A 67 5.10 -11.67 -4.60
C LYS A 67 5.54 -10.97 -3.32
N PRO A 68 6.85 -10.64 -3.17
CA PRO A 68 7.35 -9.89 -2.04
C PRO A 68 6.82 -8.45 -2.04
N THR A 69 6.86 -7.82 -0.85
CA THR A 69 6.61 -6.38 -0.73
C THR A 69 7.82 -5.61 -1.26
N VAL A 70 7.61 -4.84 -2.32
CA VAL A 70 8.64 -4.07 -3.02
C VAL A 70 8.30 -2.58 -3.02
N PHE A 71 9.27 -1.75 -2.69
CA PHE A 71 9.16 -0.29 -2.73
C PHE A 71 10.05 0.25 -3.84
N ASP A 72 9.45 0.72 -4.93
CA ASP A 72 10.15 1.44 -6.00
C ASP A 72 10.04 2.95 -5.73
N LEU A 73 11.16 3.58 -5.38
CA LEU A 73 11.27 5.00 -5.09
C LEU A 73 12.03 5.78 -6.18
N SER A 74 12.32 5.15 -7.32
CA SER A 74 13.14 5.69 -8.41
C SER A 74 12.55 6.95 -9.05
N GLY A 75 11.23 7.16 -8.96
CA GLY A 75 10.55 8.35 -9.46
C GLY A 75 10.71 9.61 -8.61
N SER A 76 11.45 9.55 -7.48
CA SER A 76 11.66 10.70 -6.59
C SER A 76 12.58 11.75 -7.21
N GLN A 77 12.36 13.02 -6.86
CA GLN A 77 13.09 14.14 -7.43
C GLN A 77 13.61 15.09 -6.34
N GLY A 78 14.76 15.71 -6.59
CA GLY A 78 15.35 16.71 -5.69
C GLY A 78 15.77 16.17 -4.32
N ILE A 79 15.83 14.86 -4.15
CA ILE A 79 16.23 14.18 -2.92
C ILE A 79 17.20 13.04 -3.23
N GLN A 80 17.97 12.65 -2.23
CA GLN A 80 18.85 11.50 -2.23
C GLN A 80 18.54 10.63 -1.02
N PHE A 81 18.12 9.38 -1.25
CA PHE A 81 17.87 8.43 -0.15
C PHE A 81 19.17 7.96 0.49
N GLU A 82 19.11 7.71 1.80
CA GLU A 82 20.21 7.16 2.60
C GLU A 82 19.80 5.82 3.20
N GLY A 83 20.73 4.87 3.19
CA GLY A 83 20.51 3.53 3.74
C GLY A 83 19.40 2.74 3.03
N ASN A 84 18.97 1.65 3.64
CA ASN A 84 17.90 0.78 3.16
C ASN A 84 16.56 1.15 3.79
N ILE A 85 15.48 0.65 3.21
CA ILE A 85 14.15 0.70 3.84
C ILE A 85 14.17 -0.25 5.04
N THR A 86 13.75 0.27 6.20
CA THR A 86 13.76 -0.47 7.47
C THR A 86 12.34 -0.59 8.01
N PRO A 87 11.85 -1.81 8.29
CA PRO A 87 10.57 -2.01 8.97
C PRO A 87 10.70 -1.68 10.46
N SER A 88 9.59 -1.30 11.09
CA SER A 88 9.53 -1.01 12.55
C SER A 88 9.75 -2.25 13.44
N PHE A 89 9.56 -3.44 12.90
CA PHE A 89 9.91 -4.74 13.50
C PHE A 89 10.04 -5.79 12.41
N LEU A 90 10.78 -6.86 12.70
CA LEU A 90 11.04 -7.93 11.73
C LEU A 90 9.77 -8.74 11.42
N PRO A 91 9.64 -9.27 10.20
CA PRO A 91 8.56 -10.16 9.85
C PRO A 91 8.65 -11.49 10.63
N LYS A 92 7.51 -12.11 10.81
CA LYS A 92 7.40 -13.43 11.43
C LYS A 92 7.74 -14.51 10.39
N GLU A 93 8.66 -15.41 10.73
CA GLU A 93 8.91 -16.61 9.91
C GLU A 93 7.83 -17.66 10.14
N VAL A 94 7.35 -18.29 9.07
CA VAL A 94 6.28 -19.29 9.12
C VAL A 94 6.48 -20.39 8.05
N ASN A 95 5.91 -21.55 8.29
CA ASN A 95 5.72 -22.56 7.26
C ASN A 95 4.34 -22.31 6.63
N ASP A 96 4.34 -21.67 5.49
CA ASP A 96 3.12 -21.30 4.78
C ASP A 96 2.50 -22.56 4.15
N LYS A 97 1.26 -22.85 4.53
CA LYS A 97 0.55 -24.04 4.03
C LYS A 97 0.06 -23.87 2.59
N MET A 98 -0.22 -22.62 2.18
CA MET A 98 -0.77 -22.32 0.85
C MET A 98 0.29 -22.47 -0.23
N PHE A 99 1.52 -22.03 0.05
CA PHE A 99 2.66 -22.16 -0.84
C PHE A 99 3.54 -23.38 -0.54
N GLY A 100 3.32 -24.07 0.59
CA GLY A 100 4.07 -25.26 0.99
C GLY A 100 5.54 -24.99 1.28
N MET A 101 5.91 -23.78 1.69
CA MET A 101 7.30 -23.36 1.90
C MET A 101 7.46 -22.45 3.10
N LYS A 102 8.72 -22.28 3.55
CA LYS A 102 9.07 -21.35 4.61
C LYS A 102 9.08 -19.94 4.03
N LEU A 103 8.22 -19.07 4.58
CA LEU A 103 8.05 -17.67 4.19
C LEU A 103 8.15 -16.76 5.41
N ASN A 104 8.04 -15.45 5.19
CA ASN A 104 7.92 -14.48 6.25
C ASN A 104 6.87 -13.42 5.90
N TRP A 105 6.19 -12.88 6.93
CA TRP A 105 5.16 -11.86 6.76
C TRP A 105 4.91 -11.03 8.02
N TRP A 106 4.16 -9.94 7.88
CA TRP A 106 3.59 -9.17 8.97
C TRP A 106 2.08 -9.41 9.05
N ASP A 107 1.59 -9.71 10.25
CA ASP A 107 0.16 -9.88 10.59
C ASP A 107 -0.39 -8.74 11.48
N LYS A 108 0.41 -7.70 11.66
CA LYS A 108 0.08 -6.49 12.42
C LYS A 108 0.53 -5.26 11.67
N THR A 109 -0.08 -4.13 11.98
CA THR A 109 0.34 -2.82 11.46
C THR A 109 1.86 -2.64 11.58
N VAL A 110 2.53 -2.43 10.45
CA VAL A 110 3.97 -2.23 10.35
C VAL A 110 4.27 -0.92 9.62
N SER A 111 5.33 -0.24 10.02
CA SER A 111 5.82 0.97 9.34
C SER A 111 7.19 0.71 8.73
N PHE A 112 7.36 1.11 7.49
CA PHE A 112 8.62 1.08 6.77
C PHE A 112 9.15 2.51 6.67
N SER A 113 10.44 2.71 6.94
CA SER A 113 11.02 4.04 6.89
C SER A 113 12.33 4.07 6.11
N ARG A 114 12.60 5.21 5.48
CA ARG A 114 13.87 5.49 4.83
C ARG A 114 14.20 6.97 4.95
N ARG A 115 15.45 7.28 5.35
CA ARG A 115 15.94 8.66 5.42
C ARG A 115 16.31 9.16 4.03
N PHE A 116 16.27 10.48 3.87
CA PHE A 116 16.73 11.14 2.66
C PHE A 116 17.27 12.54 2.97
N LYS A 117 18.13 13.02 2.06
CA LYS A 117 18.58 14.41 2.00
C LYS A 117 17.91 15.15 0.87
N VAL A 118 17.58 16.41 1.08
CA VAL A 118 17.12 17.32 0.02
C VAL A 118 18.33 17.90 -0.68
N VAL A 119 18.48 17.60 -1.98
CA VAL A 119 19.58 18.09 -2.84
C VAL A 119 19.13 19.24 -3.74
N ASN A 120 17.83 19.31 -4.07
CA ASN A 120 17.24 20.44 -4.78
C ASN A 120 15.84 20.74 -4.21
N PRO A 121 15.70 21.74 -3.32
CA PRO A 121 14.44 22.03 -2.65
C PRO A 121 13.32 22.53 -3.60
N ALA A 122 13.65 23.08 -4.77
CA ALA A 122 12.67 23.57 -5.72
C ALA A 122 11.77 22.45 -6.27
N ILE A 123 12.31 21.24 -6.40
CA ILE A 123 11.62 20.07 -6.97
C ILE A 123 11.55 18.89 -5.99
N ALA A 124 11.87 19.11 -4.70
CA ALA A 124 11.96 18.04 -3.71
C ALA A 124 10.61 17.33 -3.52
N LYS A 125 10.57 16.08 -3.97
CA LYS A 125 9.37 15.24 -3.98
C LYS A 125 9.74 13.77 -3.86
N VAL A 126 9.02 13.06 -2.99
CA VAL A 126 9.10 11.61 -2.88
C VAL A 126 7.97 11.00 -3.69
N ASN A 127 8.32 10.33 -4.78
CA ASN A 127 7.39 9.55 -5.57
C ASN A 127 7.72 8.06 -5.42
N GLY A 128 6.71 7.22 -5.35
CA GLY A 128 6.97 5.79 -5.24
C GLY A 128 5.80 4.92 -5.62
N LYS A 129 6.13 3.63 -5.74
CA LYS A 129 5.19 2.53 -5.94
C LYS A 129 5.44 1.49 -4.86
N ILE A 130 4.38 0.94 -4.32
CA ILE A 130 4.41 -0.16 -3.36
C ILE A 130 3.70 -1.32 -4.03
N THR A 131 4.45 -2.36 -4.40
CA THR A 131 3.89 -3.61 -4.93
C THR A 131 3.91 -4.65 -3.82
N TYR A 132 2.80 -5.31 -3.58
CA TYR A 132 2.66 -6.27 -2.48
C TYR A 132 1.62 -7.33 -2.76
N MET A 133 1.66 -8.40 -1.99
CA MET A 133 0.66 -9.46 -1.95
C MET A 133 0.26 -9.72 -0.51
N SER A 134 -1.01 -10.02 -0.29
CA SER A 134 -1.59 -10.33 1.01
C SER A 134 -2.51 -11.53 0.93
N CYS A 135 -2.52 -12.33 2.00
CA CYS A 135 -3.40 -13.50 2.11
C CYS A 135 -4.02 -13.55 3.52
N ASP A 136 -5.10 -14.27 3.63
CA ASP A 136 -5.61 -14.80 4.90
C ASP A 136 -5.34 -16.32 4.98
N SER A 137 -6.06 -17.05 5.83
CA SER A 137 -5.90 -18.50 5.98
C SER A 137 -6.48 -19.33 4.82
N GLN A 138 -7.22 -18.72 3.90
CA GLN A 138 -7.98 -19.41 2.85
C GLN A 138 -7.77 -18.81 1.45
N THR A 139 -7.48 -17.51 1.37
CA THR A 139 -7.49 -16.76 0.10
C THR A 139 -6.30 -15.82 0.01
N CYS A 140 -5.71 -15.73 -1.18
CA CYS A 140 -4.72 -14.71 -1.52
C CYS A 140 -5.31 -13.67 -2.48
N MET A 141 -5.09 -12.41 -2.16
CA MET A 141 -5.38 -11.32 -3.10
C MET A 141 -4.34 -11.31 -4.22
N PRO A 142 -4.72 -11.01 -5.46
CA PRO A 142 -3.75 -10.78 -6.52
C PRO A 142 -2.74 -9.71 -6.11
N PRO A 143 -1.49 -9.76 -6.63
CA PRO A 143 -0.52 -8.70 -6.38
C PRO A 143 -1.09 -7.33 -6.73
N LYS A 144 -0.95 -6.36 -5.81
CA LYS A 144 -1.44 -4.99 -5.96
C LYS A 144 -0.29 -4.01 -5.98
N THR A 145 -0.43 -2.95 -6.76
CA THR A 145 0.52 -1.83 -6.78
C THR A 145 -0.21 -0.55 -6.44
N GLU A 146 0.26 0.16 -5.41
CA GLU A 146 -0.20 1.48 -5.05
C GLU A 146 0.87 2.53 -5.35
N THR A 147 0.47 3.68 -5.84
CA THR A 147 1.36 4.79 -6.17
C THR A 147 1.15 5.94 -5.20
N PHE A 148 2.21 6.66 -4.89
CA PHE A 148 2.12 7.84 -4.05
C PHE A 148 3.06 8.94 -4.50
N SER A 149 2.72 10.18 -4.09
CA SER A 149 3.52 11.37 -4.32
C SER A 149 3.41 12.28 -3.10
N LYS A 150 4.54 12.63 -2.48
CA LYS A 150 4.60 13.48 -1.29
C LYS A 150 5.63 14.58 -1.46
N SER A 151 5.26 15.82 -1.12
CA SER A 151 6.20 16.95 -1.09
C SER A 151 7.21 16.75 0.06
N ALA A 152 8.48 17.05 -0.21
CA ALA A 152 9.55 17.08 0.79
C ALA A 152 9.91 18.52 1.18
N LYS A 153 8.90 19.34 1.52
CA LYS A 153 9.07 20.72 1.97
C LYS A 153 9.07 20.80 3.49
N TYR A 154 10.04 21.55 4.02
CA TYR A 154 10.10 21.89 5.43
C TYR A 154 9.28 23.16 5.69
N TYR A 155 8.35 23.08 6.64
CA TYR A 155 7.61 24.24 7.11
C TYR A 155 8.12 24.58 8.52
N LYS A 156 8.79 25.71 8.64
CA LYS A 156 9.21 26.23 9.96
C LYS A 156 7.93 26.58 10.75
N LYS A 157 7.78 25.95 11.91
CA LYS A 157 6.70 26.30 12.85
C LYS A 157 7.01 27.60 13.56
#